data_0bbad24bcbeb105eb23a2f86098fda79
#
_entry.id   0bbad24bcbeb105eb23a2f86098fda79
#
_cell.length_a   1.000
_cell.length_b   1.000
_cell.length_c   1.000
_cell.angle_alpha   90.00
_cell.angle_beta   90.00
_cell.angle_gamma   90.00
#
_symmetry.space_group_name_H-M   'P 1'
#
loop_
_entity.id
_entity.type
_entity.pdbx_description
1 polymer ?
#
loop_
_entity_poly.entity_id
_entity_poly.type
_entity_poly.pdbx_seq_one_letter_code
_entity_poly.pdbx_strand_id
1 'polypeptide(L)'
;MAIAAKSQFTIKGQVWRYPGPAGWYFVNMKRRDSARIRAMSRVKTVAWGYVRVRAIVGKTTWDTTLFPAKGGIYMIAIKASVRKSENIQPGEVVRIKIALQTSGLFSLSGGV
;
A
#
# COMPACT_ATOMS: atom_id res chain seq x y z
N MET A 1 -10.80 -10.43 13.09
CA MET A 1 -10.67 -11.66 12.57
C MET A 1 -9.30 -12.09 12.36
N ALA A 2 -9.10 -13.31 12.61
CA ALA A 2 -7.79 -13.89 12.54
C ALA A 2 -7.19 -13.79 11.15
N ILE A 3 -8.01 -13.78 10.17
CA ILE A 3 -7.54 -13.70 8.82
C ILE A 3 -6.74 -12.47 8.56
N ALA A 4 -7.17 -11.39 9.13
CA ALA A 4 -6.52 -10.12 8.88
C ALA A 4 -5.08 -10.13 9.32
N ALA A 5 -4.77 -10.86 10.35
CA ALA A 5 -3.41 -10.88 10.86
C ALA A 5 -2.43 -11.43 9.84
N LYS A 6 -2.84 -12.43 9.09
CA LYS A 6 -1.95 -13.05 8.14
C LYS A 6 -1.71 -12.20 6.92
N SER A 7 -2.62 -11.31 6.62
CA SER A 7 -2.48 -10.48 5.44
C SER A 7 -2.12 -9.05 5.78
N GLN A 8 -1.64 -8.83 7.00
CA GLN A 8 -1.20 -7.51 7.41
C GLN A 8 0.31 -7.44 7.48
N PHE A 9 0.83 -6.30 7.09
CA PHE A 9 2.26 -6.03 7.11
C PHE A 9 2.48 -4.65 7.64
N THR A 10 3.58 -4.45 8.36
CA THR A 10 4.00 -3.12 8.70
C THR A 10 5.27 -2.84 7.93
N ILE A 11 5.26 -1.83 7.12
CA ILE A 11 6.46 -1.44 6.39
C ILE A 11 6.93 -0.10 6.90
N LYS A 12 8.18 0.18 6.63
CA LYS A 12 8.80 1.42 7.04
C LYS A 12 9.62 1.91 5.88
N GLY A 13 9.46 3.16 5.52
CA GLY A 13 10.22 3.68 4.41
C GLY A 13 10.17 5.18 4.35
N GLN A 14 11.01 5.72 3.51
CA GLN A 14 11.14 7.16 3.35
C GLN A 14 10.19 7.64 2.27
N VAL A 15 9.51 8.73 2.57
CA VAL A 15 8.60 9.35 1.62
C VAL A 15 9.40 10.12 0.59
N TRP A 16 9.09 9.93 -0.67
CA TRP A 16 9.76 10.66 -1.73
C TRP A 16 8.73 11.16 -2.74
N ARG A 17 9.08 12.22 -3.41
CA ARG A 17 8.19 12.84 -4.38
C ARG A 17 8.61 12.43 -5.78
N TYR A 18 7.66 11.92 -6.52
CA TYR A 18 7.91 11.53 -7.90
C TYR A 18 8.08 12.81 -8.74
N PRO A 19 9.11 12.89 -9.57
CA PRO A 19 9.33 14.09 -10.38
C PRO A 19 8.17 14.29 -11.35
N GLY A 20 7.79 15.54 -11.51
CA GLY A 20 6.75 15.87 -12.45
C GLY A 20 5.67 16.73 -11.83
N PRO A 21 4.75 17.21 -12.64
CA PRO A 21 3.73 18.15 -12.16
C PRO A 21 2.59 17.51 -11.40
N ALA A 22 2.48 16.19 -11.42
CA ALA A 22 1.34 15.53 -10.79
C ALA A 22 1.38 15.52 -9.28
N GLY A 23 2.55 15.74 -8.69
CA GLY A 23 2.63 15.79 -7.23
C GLY A 23 2.42 14.48 -6.53
N TRP A 24 2.85 13.39 -7.14
CA TRP A 24 2.76 12.08 -6.53
C TRP A 24 3.85 11.89 -5.48
N TYR A 25 3.46 11.27 -4.36
CA TYR A 25 4.39 10.93 -3.30
C TYR A 25 4.29 9.45 -3.02
N PHE A 26 5.43 8.80 -2.84
CA PHE A 26 5.49 7.35 -2.67
C PHE A 26 6.39 6.95 -1.52
N VAL A 27 6.17 5.74 -1.05
CA VAL A 27 7.11 5.05 -0.18
C VAL A 27 7.43 3.73 -0.86
N ASN A 28 8.71 3.42 -0.99
CA ASN A 28 9.14 2.15 -1.56
C ASN A 28 9.17 1.09 -0.48
N MET A 29 8.68 -0.09 -0.81
CA MET A 29 8.73 -1.21 0.10
C MET A 29 10.03 -1.97 -0.12
N LYS A 30 10.50 -2.61 0.92
CA LYS A 30 11.70 -3.42 0.80
C LYS A 30 11.42 -4.64 -0.05
N ARG A 31 12.46 -5.18 -0.64
CA ARG A 31 12.33 -6.33 -1.51
C ARG A 31 11.70 -7.53 -0.78
N ARG A 32 12.12 -7.75 0.45
CA ARG A 32 11.58 -8.85 1.24
C ARG A 32 10.07 -8.73 1.43
N ASP A 33 9.62 -7.55 1.82
CA ASP A 33 8.20 -7.33 2.05
C ASP A 33 7.42 -7.42 0.77
N SER A 34 8.00 -6.92 -0.30
CA SER A 34 7.36 -6.98 -1.61
C SER A 34 7.19 -8.42 -2.07
N ALA A 35 8.20 -9.25 -1.82
CA ALA A 35 8.13 -10.65 -2.20
C ALA A 35 7.04 -11.38 -1.41
N ARG A 36 6.91 -11.06 -0.13
CA ARG A 36 5.89 -11.68 0.69
C ARG A 36 4.50 -11.31 0.19
N ILE A 37 4.31 -10.05 -0.12
CA ILE A 37 3.02 -9.61 -0.61
C ILE A 37 2.70 -10.27 -1.95
N ARG A 38 3.68 -10.34 -2.81
CA ARG A 38 3.48 -10.98 -4.12
C ARG A 38 3.04 -12.42 -3.97
N ALA A 39 3.69 -13.14 -3.06
CA ALA A 39 3.35 -14.53 -2.85
C ALA A 39 1.93 -14.69 -2.29
N MET A 40 1.53 -13.79 -1.42
CA MET A 40 0.21 -13.90 -0.80
C MET A 40 -0.90 -13.38 -1.67
N SER A 41 -0.59 -12.45 -2.56
CA SER A 41 -1.62 -11.77 -3.31
C SER A 41 -1.68 -12.17 -4.78
N ARG A 42 -0.95 -13.20 -5.16
CA ARG A 42 -0.87 -13.52 -6.58
C ARG A 42 -2.22 -13.82 -7.21
N VAL A 43 -3.14 -14.32 -6.44
CA VAL A 43 -4.46 -14.58 -6.98
C VAL A 43 -5.39 -13.39 -6.83
N LYS A 44 -4.92 -12.37 -6.16
CA LYS A 44 -5.72 -11.18 -5.94
C LYS A 44 -5.16 -9.99 -6.68
N THR A 45 -4.15 -10.22 -7.47
CA THR A 45 -3.51 -9.17 -8.21
C THR A 45 -4.42 -8.73 -9.35
N VAL A 46 -4.59 -7.44 -9.51
CA VAL A 46 -5.32 -6.95 -10.66
C VAL A 46 -4.38 -6.87 -11.84
N ALA A 47 -4.90 -6.45 -12.97
CA ALA A 47 -4.11 -6.34 -14.18
C ALA A 47 -2.81 -5.59 -13.91
N TRP A 48 -1.75 -6.01 -14.56
CA TRP A 48 -0.45 -5.36 -14.49
C TRP A 48 0.28 -5.56 -13.17
N GLY A 49 -0.21 -6.46 -12.33
CA GLY A 49 0.46 -6.77 -11.08
C GLY A 49 0.19 -5.78 -9.96
N TYR A 50 -0.77 -4.90 -10.13
CA TYR A 50 -1.14 -3.98 -9.06
C TYR A 50 -1.88 -4.75 -7.97
N VAL A 51 -1.69 -4.30 -6.73
CA VAL A 51 -2.30 -4.97 -5.58
C VAL A 51 -3.09 -3.97 -4.76
N ARG A 52 -4.35 -4.25 -4.55
CA ARG A 52 -5.19 -3.36 -3.74
C ARG A 52 -4.97 -3.62 -2.27
N VAL A 53 -4.83 -2.55 -1.51
CA VAL A 53 -4.56 -2.66 -0.07
C VAL A 53 -5.32 -1.59 0.69
N ARG A 54 -5.48 -1.83 1.96
CA ARG A 54 -5.89 -0.80 2.90
C ARG A 54 -4.67 -0.43 3.71
N ALA A 55 -4.41 0.85 3.82
CA ALA A 55 -3.21 1.35 4.49
C ALA A 55 -3.57 2.22 5.67
N ILE A 56 -2.75 2.18 6.69
CA ILE A 56 -2.96 2.97 7.90
C ILE A 56 -1.64 3.62 8.27
N VAL A 57 -1.68 4.93 8.42
CA VAL A 57 -0.57 5.69 8.97
C VAL A 57 -1.12 6.48 10.14
N GLY A 58 -0.55 6.27 11.32
CA GLY A 58 -1.07 6.96 12.49
C GLY A 58 -2.53 6.65 12.68
N LYS A 59 -3.37 7.64 12.56
CA LYS A 59 -4.81 7.48 12.72
C LYS A 59 -5.57 7.48 11.41
N THR A 60 -4.86 7.60 10.33
CA THR A 60 -5.49 7.76 9.02
C THR A 60 -5.47 6.47 8.24
N THR A 61 -6.62 6.07 7.76
CA THR A 61 -6.80 4.85 6.98
C THR A 61 -7.29 5.21 5.60
N TRP A 62 -6.72 4.56 4.58
CA TRP A 62 -7.22 4.78 3.23
C TRP A 62 -6.96 3.54 2.38
N ASP A 63 -7.73 3.42 1.32
CA ASP A 63 -7.55 2.35 0.36
C ASP A 63 -6.68 2.85 -0.76
N THR A 64 -5.75 2.02 -1.18
CA THR A 64 -4.84 2.42 -2.22
C THR A 64 -4.34 1.19 -2.97
N THR A 65 -3.43 1.41 -3.89
CA THR A 65 -2.89 0.35 -4.73
C THR A 65 -1.38 0.35 -4.61
N LEU A 66 -0.82 -0.83 -4.51
CA LEU A 66 0.62 -0.99 -4.60
C LEU A 66 0.99 -1.07 -6.07
N PHE A 67 1.99 -0.31 -6.46
CA PHE A 67 2.46 -0.26 -7.83
C PHE A 67 3.75 -1.03 -7.95
N PRO A 68 3.84 -1.97 -8.89
CA PRO A 68 5.13 -2.67 -9.09
C PRO A 68 6.15 -1.70 -9.65
N ALA A 69 7.36 -1.82 -9.16
CA ALA A 69 8.46 -0.97 -9.58
C ALA A 69 9.68 -1.82 -9.90
N LYS A 70 10.70 -1.19 -10.40
CA LYS A 70 11.93 -1.90 -10.78
C LYS A 70 12.53 -2.59 -9.57
N GLY A 71 13.18 -3.71 -9.85
CA GLY A 71 13.88 -4.40 -8.78
C GLY A 71 13.01 -5.31 -7.94
N GLY A 72 11.79 -5.56 -8.39
CA GLY A 72 10.92 -6.49 -7.68
C GLY A 72 10.30 -5.91 -6.43
N ILE A 73 10.24 -4.62 -6.32
CA ILE A 73 9.61 -3.98 -5.17
C ILE A 73 8.27 -3.38 -5.56
N TYR A 74 7.49 -3.07 -4.53
CA TYR A 74 6.27 -2.29 -4.70
C TYR A 74 6.46 -0.91 -4.15
N MET A 75 5.70 0.04 -4.68
CA MET A 75 5.61 1.39 -4.14
C MET A 75 4.18 1.62 -3.70
N ILE A 76 4.02 2.36 -2.62
CA ILE A 76 2.70 2.73 -2.17
C ILE A 76 2.56 4.25 -2.26
N ALA A 77 1.47 4.69 -2.86
CA ALA A 77 1.21 6.11 -3.02
C ALA A 77 0.56 6.66 -1.76
N ILE A 78 0.99 7.84 -1.34
CA ILE A 78 0.40 8.51 -0.20
C ILE A 78 -0.27 9.76 -0.70
N LYS A 79 -1.58 9.74 -0.77
CA LYS A 79 -2.31 10.85 -1.35
C LYS A 79 -2.28 12.10 -0.45
N ALA A 80 -2.59 13.22 -1.07
CA ALA A 80 -2.47 14.50 -0.40
C ALA A 80 -3.26 14.60 0.91
N SER A 81 -4.47 14.06 0.93
CA SER A 81 -5.28 14.16 2.13
C SER A 81 -4.65 13.40 3.30
N VAL A 82 -4.00 12.28 3.01
CA VAL A 82 -3.32 11.51 4.05
C VAL A 82 -2.09 12.26 4.54
N ARG A 83 -1.31 12.81 3.62
CA ARG A 83 -0.12 13.58 4.00
C ARG A 83 -0.50 14.76 4.87
N LYS A 84 -1.61 15.38 4.54
CA LYS A 84 -2.08 16.52 5.30
C LYS A 84 -2.55 16.11 6.69
N SER A 85 -3.34 15.05 6.76
CA SER A 85 -3.85 14.57 8.04
C SER A 85 -2.75 14.17 9.00
N GLU A 86 -1.69 13.58 8.48
CA GLU A 86 -0.62 13.04 9.31
C GLU A 86 0.63 13.91 9.26
N ASN A 87 0.53 15.06 8.62
CA ASN A 87 1.65 16.01 8.53
C ASN A 87 2.91 15.34 8.00
N ILE A 88 2.77 14.64 6.90
CA ILE A 88 3.86 13.89 6.30
C ILE A 88 4.59 14.73 5.26
N GLN A 89 5.91 14.81 5.41
CA GLN A 89 6.75 15.59 4.50
C GLN A 89 7.66 14.67 3.72
N PRO A 90 8.08 15.06 2.50
CA PRO A 90 9.05 14.26 1.77
C PRO A 90 10.34 14.17 2.59
N GLY A 91 10.97 13.02 2.51
CA GLY A 91 12.18 12.78 3.27
C GLY A 91 11.96 12.13 4.62
N GLU A 92 10.75 12.19 5.13
CA GLU A 92 10.44 11.57 6.41
C GLU A 92 10.30 10.07 6.26
N VAL A 93 10.64 9.36 7.32
CA VAL A 93 10.42 7.93 7.38
C VAL A 93 9.09 7.70 8.07
N VAL A 94 8.22 6.93 7.43
CA VAL A 94 6.92 6.64 8.00
C VAL A 94 6.73 5.15 8.13
N ARG A 95 5.86 4.78 9.05
CA ARG A 95 5.44 3.39 9.22
C ARG A 95 4.04 3.27 8.67
N ILE A 96 3.84 2.30 7.81
CA ILE A 96 2.55 2.09 7.20
C ILE A 96 2.11 0.67 7.46
N LYS A 97 0.95 0.52 8.03
CA LYS A 97 0.37 -0.79 8.20
C LYS A 97 -0.46 -1.08 6.97
N ILE A 98 -0.22 -2.21 6.35
CA ILE A 98 -0.86 -2.56 5.10
C ILE A 98 -1.63 -3.84 5.26
N ALA A 99 -2.89 -3.83 4.86
CA ALA A 99 -3.70 -5.04 4.85
C ALA A 99 -4.11 -5.31 3.42
N LEU A 100 -3.83 -6.52 2.95
CA LEU A 100 -4.23 -6.90 1.62
C LEU A 100 -5.74 -6.98 1.56
N GLN A 101 -6.30 -6.41 0.52
CA GLN A 101 -7.73 -6.46 0.36
C GLN A 101 -8.12 -7.75 -0.33
N THR A 102 -8.69 -8.63 0.44
CA THR A 102 -9.21 -9.85 -0.11
C THR A 102 -10.68 -9.72 -0.35
N SER A 103 -11.21 -8.61 0.04
CA SER A 103 -12.63 -8.44 0.04
C SER A 103 -13.24 -8.20 -1.31
N GLY A 104 -12.42 -8.13 -2.34
CA GLY A 104 -12.99 -8.00 -3.65
C GLY A 104 -14.00 -9.09 -3.90
N LEU A 105 -13.71 -10.26 -3.43
CA LEU A 105 -14.63 -11.37 -3.57
C LEU A 105 -15.85 -11.17 -2.72
N PHE A 106 -15.62 -10.70 -1.54
CA PHE A 106 -16.70 -10.54 -0.63
C PHE A 106 -17.57 -9.38 -0.94
N SER A 107 -16.98 -8.34 -1.45
CA SER A 107 -17.80 -7.21 -1.78
C SER A 107 -18.74 -7.55 -2.91
N LEU A 108 -18.36 -8.48 -3.72
CA LEU A 108 -19.27 -8.91 -4.74
C LEU A 108 -20.43 -9.64 -4.14
N SER A 109 -20.14 -10.48 -3.21
CA SER A 109 -21.21 -11.24 -2.63
C SER A 109 -21.88 -10.45 -1.57
N GLY A 110 -21.13 -9.76 -0.80
CA GLY A 110 -21.73 -9.04 0.27
C GLY A 110 -22.27 -7.76 -0.16
N GLY A 111 -21.62 -7.19 -1.06
CA GLY A 111 -22.05 -5.92 -1.46
C GLY A 111 -23.23 -6.01 -2.26
N VAL A 112 -23.34 -7.06 -2.50
CA VAL A 112 -24.36 -7.20 -3.20
C VAL A 112 -25.38 -7.47 -2.61
#